data_1d0a8a2f6c320f2405a67aee9a3ec985
#
_entry.id   1d0a8a2f6c320f2405a67aee9a3ec985
#
_cell.length_a   1.000
_cell.length_b   1.000
_cell.length_c   1.000
_cell.angle_alpha   90.00
_cell.angle_beta   90.00
_cell.angle_gamma   90.00
#
_symmetry.space_group_name_H-M   'P 1'
#
loop_
_entity.id
_entity.type
_entity.pdbx_description
1 polymer ?
#
loop_
_entity_poly.entity_id
_entity_poly.type
_entity_poly.pdbx_seq_one_letter_code
_entity_poly.pdbx_strand_id
1 'polypeptide(L)' 'MEEKKYISICKALSDANRMKIFNLLLKNDLCAFEILKHLDCSQPTLSYHMRLLVDSGIVEAHKQGLWMHYN' A
#
# COMPACT_ATOMS: atom_id res chain seq x y z
N MET A 1 14.98 -13.67 8.30
CA MET A 1 14.29 -12.39 8.43
C MET A 1 14.10 -12.03 9.89
N GLU A 2 14.32 -10.79 10.21
CA GLU A 2 14.23 -10.34 11.59
C GLU A 2 12.79 -10.24 12.06
N GLU A 3 12.58 -10.50 13.35
CA GLU A 3 11.26 -10.41 13.98
C GLU A 3 10.65 -9.03 13.82
N LYS A 4 11.46 -7.96 13.91
CA LYS A 4 11.00 -6.58 13.73
C LYS A 4 10.33 -6.36 12.39
N LYS A 5 10.86 -6.99 11.34
CA LYS A 5 10.29 -6.86 10.00
C LYS A 5 8.93 -7.53 9.90
N TYR A 6 8.79 -8.71 10.49
CA TYR A 6 7.50 -9.40 10.54
C TYR A 6 6.47 -8.59 11.32
N ILE A 7 6.88 -8.03 12.45
CA ILE A 7 5.99 -7.20 13.25
C ILE A 7 5.53 -5.97 12.47
N SER A 8 6.46 -5.32 11.76
CA SER A 8 6.15 -4.15 10.93
C SER A 8 5.13 -4.49 9.84
N ILE A 9 5.30 -5.63 9.18
CA ILE A 9 4.37 -6.10 8.14
C ILE A 9 3.00 -6.38 8.76
N CYS A 10 2.97 -7.06 9.90
CA CYS A 10 1.71 -7.38 10.57
C CYS A 10 0.97 -6.09 10.96
N LYS A 11 1.68 -5.10 11.49
CA LYS A 11 1.08 -3.82 11.83
C LYS A 11 0.54 -3.10 10.60
N ALA A 12 1.29 -3.13 9.50
CA ALA A 12 0.85 -2.49 8.26
C ALA A 12 -0.44 -3.13 7.73
N LEU A 13 -0.61 -4.44 7.90
CA LEU A 13 -1.78 -5.17 7.43
C LEU A 13 -2.93 -5.22 8.43
N SER A 14 -2.78 -4.67 9.62
CA SER A 14 -3.81 -4.72 10.65
C SER A 14 -4.81 -3.57 10.53
N ASP A 15 -5.17 -3.22 9.31
CA ASP A 15 -6.16 -2.20 8.99
C ASP A 15 -6.93 -2.66 7.76
N ALA A 16 -8.25 -2.49 7.78
CA ALA A 16 -9.12 -2.99 6.71
C ALA A 16 -8.76 -2.42 5.35
N ASN A 17 -8.49 -1.12 5.28
CA ASN A 17 -8.11 -0.48 4.01
C ASN A 17 -6.76 -0.96 3.52
N ARG A 18 -5.77 -1.08 4.40
CA ARG A 18 -4.45 -1.55 4.00
C ARG A 18 -4.47 -3.00 3.56
N MET A 19 -5.26 -3.85 4.23
CA MET A 19 -5.42 -5.24 3.79
C MET A 19 -6.07 -5.29 2.41
N LYS A 20 -7.06 -4.43 2.16
CA LYS A 20 -7.71 -4.37 0.85
C LYS A 20 -6.74 -3.93 -0.24
N ILE A 21 -5.92 -2.93 0.06
CA ILE A 21 -4.88 -2.46 -0.87
C ILE A 21 -3.92 -3.61 -1.19
N PHE A 22 -3.45 -4.31 -0.17
CA PHE A 22 -2.54 -5.43 -0.36
C PHE A 22 -3.15 -6.50 -1.28
N ASN A 23 -4.40 -6.86 -1.04
CA ASN A 23 -5.08 -7.84 -1.89
C ASN A 23 -5.22 -7.38 -3.33
N LEU A 24 -5.50 -6.08 -3.55
CA LEU A 24 -5.56 -5.52 -4.91
C LEU A 24 -4.20 -5.65 -5.61
N LEU A 25 -3.12 -5.36 -4.90
CA LEU A 25 -1.78 -5.37 -5.47
C LEU A 25 -1.24 -6.78 -5.70
N LEU A 26 -1.80 -7.79 -5.05
CA LEU A 26 -1.45 -9.18 -5.34
C LEU A 26 -1.83 -9.58 -6.77
N LYS A 27 -2.81 -8.91 -7.35
CA LYS A 27 -3.33 -9.25 -8.68
C LYS A 27 -2.74 -8.38 -9.77
N ASN A 28 -2.51 -7.11 -9.50
CA ASN A 28 -2.06 -6.15 -10.50
C ASN A 28 -1.22 -5.05 -9.87
N ASP A 29 -0.26 -4.54 -10.64
CA ASP A 29 0.42 -3.30 -10.29
C ASP A 29 -0.57 -2.17 -10.53
N LEU A 30 -0.73 -1.27 -9.57
CA LEU A 30 -1.70 -0.18 -9.66
C LEU A 30 -1.06 1.14 -9.28
N CYS A 31 -1.52 2.22 -9.89
CA CYS A 31 -1.15 3.56 -9.43
C CYS A 31 -2.10 3.99 -8.31
N ALA A 32 -1.70 5.04 -7.57
CA ALA A 32 -2.50 5.52 -6.45
C ALA A 32 -3.92 5.88 -6.85
N PHE A 33 -4.09 6.49 -8.03
CA PHE A 33 -5.41 6.88 -8.52
C PHE A 33 -6.32 5.67 -8.72
N GLU A 34 -5.77 4.58 -9.26
CA GLU A 34 -6.53 3.34 -9.45
C GLU A 34 -6.89 2.69 -8.12
N ILE A 35 -5.95 2.68 -7.17
CA ILE A 35 -6.21 2.14 -5.83
C ILE A 35 -7.34 2.92 -5.17
N LEU A 36 -7.31 4.26 -5.27
CA LEU A 36 -8.30 5.12 -4.65
C LEU A 36 -9.73 4.81 -5.10
N LYS A 37 -9.90 4.37 -6.35
CA LYS A 37 -11.22 4.01 -6.87
C LYS A 37 -11.86 2.84 -6.13
N HIS A 38 -11.04 1.99 -5.51
CA HIS A 38 -11.51 0.81 -4.81
C HIS A 38 -11.71 1.03 -3.31
N LEU A 39 -11.37 2.21 -2.82
CA LEU A 39 -11.41 2.52 -1.39
C LEU A 39 -12.38 3.67 -1.12
N ASP A 40 -12.92 3.68 0.08
CA ASP A 40 -13.81 4.73 0.53
C ASP A 40 -13.07 5.65 1.50
N CYS A 41 -12.01 6.27 1.00
CA CYS A 41 -11.21 7.20 1.80
C CYS A 41 -10.69 8.34 0.93
N SER A 42 -10.22 9.39 1.59
CA SER A 42 -9.66 10.55 0.89
C SER A 42 -8.26 10.25 0.36
N GLN A 43 -7.80 11.08 -0.57
CA GLN A 43 -6.45 10.97 -1.11
C GLN A 43 -5.36 11.09 -0.04
N PRO A 44 -5.44 12.06 0.90
CA PRO A 44 -4.45 12.12 1.99
C PRO A 44 -4.43 10.87 2.85
N THR A 45 -5.59 10.30 3.14
CA THR A 45 -5.67 9.06 3.92
C THR A 45 -5.04 7.90 3.16
N LEU A 46 -5.30 7.81 1.85
CA LEU A 46 -4.65 6.80 1.02
C LEU A 46 -3.13 6.95 1.06
N SER A 47 -2.63 8.18 0.92
CA SER A 47 -1.19 8.44 0.96
C SER A 47 -0.57 7.96 2.27
N TYR A 48 -1.26 8.17 3.39
CA TYR A 48 -0.83 7.67 4.69
C TYR A 48 -0.77 6.14 4.70
N HIS A 49 -1.80 5.48 4.20
CA HIS A 49 -1.83 4.02 4.12
C HIS A 49 -0.71 3.48 3.25
N MET A 50 -0.48 4.10 2.09
CA MET A 50 0.57 3.65 1.19
C MET A 50 1.95 3.82 1.82
N ARG A 51 2.16 4.90 2.57
CA ARG A 51 3.44 5.09 3.26
C ARG A 51 3.72 3.96 4.25
N LEU A 52 2.71 3.58 5.04
CA LEU A 52 2.88 2.49 6.02
C LEU A 52 3.20 1.17 5.34
N LEU A 53 2.53 0.87 4.23
CA LEU A 53 2.76 -0.35 3.48
C LEU A 53 4.16 -0.38 2.85
N VAL A 54 4.59 0.73 2.26
CA VAL A 54 5.92 0.82 1.65
C VAL A 54 7.00 0.76 2.72
N ASP A 55 6.83 1.45 3.84
CA ASP A 55 7.81 1.45 4.92
C ASP A 55 7.97 0.06 5.53
N SER A 56 6.92 -0.75 5.55
CA SER A 56 7.00 -2.12 6.05
C SER A 56 7.76 -3.05 5.11
N GLY A 57 7.93 -2.66 3.85
CA GLY A 57 8.60 -3.45 2.83
C GLY A 57 7.71 -4.43 2.08
N ILE A 58 6.42 -4.52 2.41
CA ILE A 58 5.53 -5.47 1.74
C ILE A 58 5.00 -4.93 0.41
N VAL A 59 5.08 -3.62 0.20
CA VAL A 59 4.71 -2.95 -1.04
C VAL A 59 5.87 -2.12 -1.53
N GLU A 60 6.10 -2.14 -2.83
CA GLU A 60 7.11 -1.30 -3.48
C GLU A 60 6.44 -0.16 -4.23
N ALA A 61 7.09 1.00 -4.24
CA ALA A 61 6.61 2.17 -4.95
C ALA A 61 7.58 2.52 -6.08
N HIS A 62 7.04 2.76 -7.27
CA HIS A 62 7.82 3.11 -8.46
C HIS A 62 7.22 4.35 -9.13
N LYS A 63 8.06 5.34 -9.38
CA LYS A 63 7.61 6.54 -10.08
C LYS A 63 7.77 6.34 -11.59
N GLN A 64 6.68 6.55 -12.33
CA GLN A 64 6.69 6.49 -13.80
C GLN A 64 6.06 7.78 -14.32
N GLY A 65 6.90 8.67 -14.82
CA GLY A 65 6.44 9.99 -15.25
C GLY A 65 5.88 10.76 -14.07
N LEU A 66 4.61 11.17 -14.15
CA LEU A 66 3.92 11.91 -13.10
C LEU A 66 3.18 11.01 -12.10
N TRP A 67 3.20 9.70 -12.32
CA TRP A 67 2.38 8.76 -11.53
C TRP A 67 3.23 7.86 -10.66
N MET A 68 2.73 7.61 -9.44
CA MET A 68 3.30 6.59 -8.56
C MET A 68 2.55 5.29 -8.78
N HIS A 69 3.31 4.22 -9.07
CA HIS A 69 2.80 2.87 -9.21
C HIS A 69 3.26 2.03 -8.03
N TYR A 70 2.41 1.10 -7.61
CA TYR A 70 2.67 0.23 -6.46
C TYR A 70 2.51 -1.24 -6.84
N ASN A 71 3.33 -2.06 -6.22
CA ASN A 71 3.21 -3.50 -6.36
C ASN A 71 3.72 -4.27 -5.14
#